data_ef219c0997168f2832a7f5f3de4ed2fd
#
_entry.id   ef219c0997168f2832a7f5f3de4ed2fd
#
_cell.length_a   1.000
_cell.length_b   1.000
_cell.length_c   1.000
_cell.angle_alpha   90.00
_cell.angle_beta   90.00
_cell.angle_gamma   90.00
#
_symmetry.space_group_name_H-M   'P 1'
#
loop_
_entity.id
_entity.type
_entity.pdbx_description
1 polymer ?
#
loop_
_entity_poly.entity_id
_entity_poly.type
_entity_poly.pdbx_seq_one_letter_code
_entity_poly.pdbx_strand_id
1 'polypeptide(L)'
;AEYRNPMNLDDYLQKRIGRRRARLYVLIDEIQEVEPIQNPWLPDNRDAKITFVDVLIGLMHKRNVDVYVTGSNSKMLSKDVMTQFRDRGDEIHVNPLTYKEFYGSFQGDRKDAWGAFCTFGGLPKVATEDTDEDRTAYLQDLMARTYLRDVVERNKIQKDEALLRELLLVVASSVGSLTNPKKLEQTFQSVKNQKLTDDTISRYLDYCEEAYLIKKAFRYDIKGRKYIGTPLKYYFTDVGLRNALLNFRQSEENHLMENIIFNELCVRGFSVDVGIVEYNYKDEEGKSKRKQVEVDFVVNKTSRRYYIQSAFAIPDNEKREQETNSLRRIGDAYQRIVVQRDLHLPYYDENGIYYIGLEDFLLRYIDEM
;
A
#
# COMPACT_ATOMS: atom_id res chain seq x y z
N ALA A 1 -9.36 -21.04 -21.77
CA ALA A 1 -8.95 -20.48 -23.09
C ALA A 1 -10.14 -19.94 -23.88
N GLU A 2 -11.28 -20.68 -23.96
CA GLU A 2 -12.44 -20.31 -24.80
C GLU A 2 -13.06 -18.94 -24.43
N TYR A 3 -13.19 -18.66 -23.15
CA TYR A 3 -13.82 -17.43 -22.63
C TYR A 3 -12.84 -16.25 -22.46
N ARG A 4 -11.59 -16.40 -22.90
CA ARG A 4 -10.69 -15.26 -23.07
C ARG A 4 -11.07 -14.35 -24.22
N ASN A 5 -11.88 -14.86 -25.15
CA ASN A 5 -12.50 -14.08 -26.20
C ASN A 5 -13.79 -13.42 -25.66
N PRO A 6 -13.93 -12.07 -25.71
CA PRO A 6 -15.07 -11.36 -25.13
C PRO A 6 -16.41 -11.74 -25.78
N MET A 7 -16.44 -12.05 -27.07
CA MET A 7 -17.67 -12.48 -27.73
C MET A 7 -18.14 -13.87 -27.25
N ASN A 8 -17.20 -14.80 -27.07
CA ASN A 8 -17.51 -16.13 -26.55
C ASN A 8 -17.97 -16.04 -25.09
N LEU A 9 -17.36 -15.15 -24.31
CA LEU A 9 -17.78 -14.89 -22.94
C LEU A 9 -19.19 -14.31 -22.89
N ASP A 10 -19.48 -13.31 -23.72
CA ASP A 10 -20.82 -12.72 -23.79
C ASP A 10 -21.88 -13.76 -24.19
N ASP A 11 -21.64 -14.50 -25.27
CA ASP A 11 -22.51 -15.57 -25.72
C ASP A 11 -22.81 -16.62 -24.63
N TYR A 12 -21.79 -17.02 -23.89
CA TYR A 12 -21.94 -17.93 -22.77
C TYR A 12 -22.83 -17.35 -21.67
N LEU A 13 -22.55 -16.12 -21.28
CA LEU A 13 -23.30 -15.42 -20.23
C LEU A 13 -24.76 -15.19 -20.64
N GLN A 14 -24.99 -14.75 -21.89
CA GLN A 14 -26.35 -14.53 -22.41
C GLN A 14 -27.16 -15.83 -22.40
N LYS A 15 -26.57 -16.97 -22.83
CA LYS A 15 -27.21 -18.30 -22.80
C LYS A 15 -27.52 -18.73 -21.36
N ARG A 16 -26.63 -18.50 -20.41
CA ARG A 16 -26.84 -18.89 -19.00
C ARG A 16 -27.90 -18.02 -18.31
N ILE A 17 -27.90 -16.73 -18.55
CA ILE A 17 -28.89 -15.79 -18.00
C ILE A 17 -30.27 -16.06 -18.63
N GLY A 18 -30.32 -16.21 -19.94
CA GLY A 18 -31.54 -16.51 -20.66
C GLY A 18 -32.67 -15.55 -20.36
N ARG A 19 -33.91 -16.08 -20.24
CA ARG A 19 -35.14 -15.33 -19.89
C ARG A 19 -35.50 -15.45 -18.40
N ARG A 20 -34.54 -15.74 -17.54
CA ARG A 20 -34.79 -15.87 -16.09
C ARG A 20 -35.18 -14.53 -15.50
N ARG A 21 -36.23 -14.53 -14.63
CA ARG A 21 -36.71 -13.34 -13.93
C ARG A 21 -36.13 -13.22 -12.50
N ALA A 22 -35.62 -14.31 -11.95
CA ALA A 22 -34.96 -14.30 -10.64
C ALA A 22 -33.69 -13.46 -10.68
N ARG A 23 -33.30 -12.91 -9.54
CA ARG A 23 -32.02 -12.20 -9.37
C ARG A 23 -30.87 -13.19 -9.59
N LEU A 24 -29.93 -12.81 -10.39
CA LEU A 24 -28.75 -13.60 -10.76
C LEU A 24 -27.48 -12.85 -10.38
N TYR A 25 -26.55 -13.57 -9.84
CA TYR A 25 -25.21 -13.07 -9.53
C TYR A 25 -24.23 -13.68 -10.51
N VAL A 26 -23.50 -12.82 -11.20
CA VAL A 26 -22.45 -13.22 -12.15
C VAL A 26 -21.11 -12.85 -11.52
N LEU A 27 -20.31 -13.86 -11.20
CA LEU A 27 -18.98 -13.68 -10.63
C LEU A 27 -17.95 -14.08 -11.68
N ILE A 28 -17.05 -13.16 -12.03
CA ILE A 28 -15.99 -13.39 -13.02
C ILE A 28 -14.66 -13.08 -12.30
N ASP A 29 -13.84 -14.11 -12.17
CA ASP A 29 -12.54 -14.02 -11.59
C ASP A 29 -11.47 -13.71 -12.65
N GLU A 30 -10.48 -12.87 -12.31
CA GLU A 30 -9.39 -12.46 -13.19
C GLU A 30 -9.88 -11.95 -14.58
N ILE A 31 -10.80 -10.97 -14.58
CA ILE A 31 -11.44 -10.47 -15.80
C ILE A 31 -10.44 -9.94 -16.84
N GLN A 32 -9.25 -9.50 -16.41
CA GLN A 32 -8.18 -9.05 -17.29
C GLN A 32 -7.60 -10.15 -18.20
N GLU A 33 -7.91 -11.42 -17.94
CA GLU A 33 -7.56 -12.54 -18.82
C GLU A 33 -8.40 -12.55 -20.12
N VAL A 34 -9.43 -11.71 -20.17
CA VAL A 34 -10.23 -11.54 -21.41
C VAL A 34 -9.48 -10.59 -22.34
N GLU A 35 -8.97 -11.13 -23.43
CA GLU A 35 -8.14 -10.40 -24.38
C GLU A 35 -8.99 -9.57 -25.35
N PRO A 36 -8.63 -8.29 -25.60
CA PRO A 36 -9.31 -7.48 -26.61
C PRO A 36 -9.21 -8.10 -28.01
N ILE A 37 -10.32 -8.16 -28.72
CA ILE A 37 -10.33 -8.61 -30.12
C ILE A 37 -10.69 -7.48 -31.07
N GLN A 38 -10.28 -7.59 -32.33
CA GLN A 38 -10.71 -6.68 -33.38
C GLN A 38 -12.24 -6.73 -33.52
N ASN A 39 -12.88 -5.58 -33.61
CA ASN A 39 -14.33 -5.51 -33.82
C ASN A 39 -14.70 -6.02 -35.22
N PRO A 40 -15.39 -7.16 -35.34
CA PRO A 40 -15.71 -7.75 -36.66
C PRO A 40 -16.71 -6.92 -37.45
N TRP A 41 -17.44 -6.00 -36.81
CA TRP A 41 -18.39 -5.10 -37.50
C TRP A 41 -17.73 -3.82 -38.01
N LEU A 42 -16.46 -3.58 -37.62
CA LEU A 42 -15.67 -2.41 -38.05
C LEU A 42 -14.26 -2.86 -38.48
N PRO A 43 -14.15 -3.73 -39.53
CA PRO A 43 -12.88 -4.36 -39.92
C PRO A 43 -11.84 -3.35 -40.40
N ASP A 44 -12.26 -2.24 -40.98
CA ASP A 44 -11.38 -1.19 -41.51
C ASP A 44 -10.84 -0.26 -40.42
N ASN A 45 -11.42 -0.27 -39.24
CA ASN A 45 -10.97 0.53 -38.11
C ASN A 45 -10.14 -0.32 -37.15
N ARG A 46 -8.81 -0.27 -37.28
CA ARG A 46 -7.87 -1.05 -36.46
C ARG A 46 -7.92 -0.73 -34.98
N ASP A 47 -8.42 0.43 -34.61
CA ASP A 47 -8.54 0.88 -33.22
C ASP A 47 -9.86 0.42 -32.56
N ALA A 48 -10.83 0.00 -33.38
CA ALA A 48 -12.09 -0.52 -32.89
C ALA A 48 -11.92 -1.95 -32.34
N LYS A 49 -11.90 -2.11 -31.03
CA LYS A 49 -11.77 -3.39 -30.32
C LYS A 49 -13.00 -3.66 -29.48
N ILE A 50 -13.32 -4.94 -29.37
CA ILE A 50 -14.26 -5.44 -28.36
C ILE A 50 -13.45 -5.93 -27.16
N THR A 51 -13.84 -5.49 -25.97
CA THR A 51 -13.15 -5.78 -24.72
C THR A 51 -14.12 -6.43 -23.72
N PHE A 52 -13.61 -6.83 -22.57
CA PHE A 52 -14.47 -7.27 -21.47
C PHE A 52 -15.42 -6.17 -20.99
N VAL A 53 -15.05 -4.90 -21.17
CA VAL A 53 -15.88 -3.75 -20.76
C VAL A 53 -17.20 -3.75 -21.53
N ASP A 54 -17.15 -4.06 -22.83
CA ASP A 54 -18.36 -4.13 -23.68
C ASP A 54 -19.31 -5.22 -23.19
N VAL A 55 -18.74 -6.38 -22.77
CA VAL A 55 -19.53 -7.48 -22.19
C VAL A 55 -20.19 -7.06 -20.89
N LEU A 56 -19.43 -6.40 -19.99
CA LEU A 56 -19.97 -5.94 -18.71
C LEU A 56 -21.05 -4.86 -18.90
N ILE A 57 -20.86 -3.93 -19.80
CA ILE A 57 -21.89 -2.93 -20.15
C ILE A 57 -23.16 -3.62 -20.66
N GLY A 58 -23.03 -4.65 -21.50
CA GLY A 58 -24.16 -5.45 -21.97
C GLY A 58 -24.94 -6.12 -20.85
N LEU A 59 -24.24 -6.62 -19.82
CA LEU A 59 -24.86 -7.23 -18.64
C LEU A 59 -25.55 -6.21 -17.74
N MET A 60 -25.03 -5.00 -17.61
CA MET A 60 -25.62 -3.93 -16.79
C MET A 60 -26.98 -3.46 -17.28
N HIS A 61 -27.33 -3.71 -18.54
CA HIS A 61 -28.69 -3.44 -19.06
C HIS A 61 -29.73 -4.43 -18.54
N LYS A 62 -29.33 -5.50 -17.88
CA LYS A 62 -30.25 -6.52 -17.32
C LYS A 62 -30.57 -6.19 -15.86
N ARG A 63 -31.81 -5.77 -15.59
CA ARG A 63 -32.25 -5.31 -14.25
C ARG A 63 -32.17 -6.36 -13.12
N ASN A 64 -32.09 -7.63 -13.48
CA ASN A 64 -32.06 -8.73 -12.52
C ASN A 64 -30.68 -9.40 -12.42
N VAL A 65 -29.62 -8.77 -12.93
CA VAL A 65 -28.25 -9.30 -12.92
C VAL A 65 -27.35 -8.36 -12.13
N ASP A 66 -26.71 -8.89 -11.10
CA ASP A 66 -25.60 -8.24 -10.40
C ASP A 66 -24.30 -8.87 -10.85
N VAL A 67 -23.33 -8.05 -11.22
CA VAL A 67 -22.05 -8.50 -11.75
C VAL A 67 -20.94 -8.13 -10.77
N TYR A 68 -20.13 -9.12 -10.41
CA TYR A 68 -18.93 -8.99 -9.61
C TYR A 68 -17.75 -9.46 -10.44
N VAL A 69 -16.72 -8.62 -10.53
CA VAL A 69 -15.49 -8.98 -11.24
C VAL A 69 -14.32 -8.82 -10.29
N THR A 70 -13.34 -9.71 -10.39
CA THR A 70 -12.09 -9.59 -9.66
C THR A 70 -10.92 -9.34 -10.61
N GLY A 71 -9.84 -8.84 -10.06
CA GLY A 71 -8.56 -8.69 -10.71
C GLY A 71 -7.46 -8.31 -9.74
N SER A 72 -6.28 -8.78 -10.01
CA SER A 72 -5.11 -8.66 -9.15
C SER A 72 -4.26 -7.40 -9.40
N ASN A 73 -4.79 -6.41 -10.14
CA ASN A 73 -4.01 -5.23 -10.53
C ASN A 73 -4.89 -3.98 -10.64
N SER A 74 -4.39 -2.83 -10.17
CA SER A 74 -5.05 -1.53 -10.26
C SER A 74 -5.31 -1.07 -11.72
N LYS A 75 -4.52 -1.54 -12.68
CA LYS A 75 -4.75 -1.26 -14.12
C LYS A 75 -6.01 -1.90 -14.67
N MET A 76 -6.53 -2.93 -14.03
CA MET A 76 -7.82 -3.52 -14.43
C MET A 76 -8.96 -2.51 -14.29
N LEU A 77 -8.84 -1.65 -13.28
CA LEU A 77 -9.72 -0.51 -13.07
C LEU A 77 -9.08 0.81 -13.57
N SER A 78 -8.21 0.70 -14.60
CA SER A 78 -7.55 1.85 -15.21
C SER A 78 -8.55 2.97 -15.51
N LYS A 79 -8.06 4.21 -15.58
CA LYS A 79 -8.90 5.38 -15.90
C LYS A 79 -9.79 5.15 -17.12
N ASP A 80 -9.34 4.35 -18.09
CA ASP A 80 -10.10 4.04 -19.30
C ASP A 80 -11.30 3.14 -19.01
N VAL A 81 -11.12 2.10 -18.17
CA VAL A 81 -12.20 1.22 -17.72
C VAL A 81 -13.18 1.99 -16.82
N MET A 82 -12.67 2.72 -15.82
CA MET A 82 -13.49 3.56 -14.94
C MET A 82 -14.25 4.64 -15.71
N THR A 83 -13.60 5.25 -16.72
CA THR A 83 -14.24 6.25 -17.58
C THR A 83 -15.40 5.66 -18.39
N GLN A 84 -15.29 4.41 -18.84
CA GLN A 84 -16.35 3.72 -19.58
C GLN A 84 -17.50 3.31 -18.66
N PHE A 85 -17.22 2.93 -17.41
CA PHE A 85 -18.25 2.61 -16.43
C PHE A 85 -18.94 3.85 -15.84
N ARG A 86 -18.30 5.02 -15.79
CA ARG A 86 -18.89 6.31 -15.37
C ARG A 86 -19.84 6.18 -14.19
N ASP A 87 -19.33 5.90 -13.01
CA ASP A 87 -20.10 5.76 -11.76
C ASP A 87 -21.16 4.62 -11.75
N ARG A 88 -20.99 3.60 -12.57
CA ARG A 88 -21.91 2.45 -12.65
C ARG A 88 -21.45 1.22 -11.87
N GLY A 89 -20.45 1.35 -11.04
CA GLY A 89 -19.95 0.26 -10.21
C GLY A 89 -19.16 0.78 -9.03
N ASP A 90 -19.10 -0.02 -7.98
CA ASP A 90 -18.33 0.25 -6.77
C ASP A 90 -17.05 -0.58 -6.79
N GLU A 91 -15.94 0.05 -6.42
CA GLU A 91 -14.66 -0.62 -6.24
C GLU A 91 -14.52 -1.08 -4.80
N ILE A 92 -14.25 -2.38 -4.63
CA ILE A 92 -13.94 -2.98 -3.32
C ILE A 92 -12.49 -3.43 -3.34
N HIS A 93 -11.64 -2.71 -2.62
CA HIS A 93 -10.25 -3.09 -2.44
C HIS A 93 -10.10 -4.09 -1.29
N VAL A 94 -9.62 -5.32 -1.60
CA VAL A 94 -9.36 -6.35 -0.60
C VAL A 94 -7.92 -6.23 -0.14
N ASN A 95 -7.74 -5.80 1.11
CA ASN A 95 -6.42 -5.67 1.74
C ASN A 95 -6.04 -6.96 2.48
N PRO A 96 -4.75 -7.16 2.81
CA PRO A 96 -4.35 -8.11 3.85
C PRO A 96 -5.12 -7.86 5.16
N LEU A 97 -5.19 -8.86 6.02
CA LEU A 97 -5.81 -8.71 7.34
C LEU A 97 -5.16 -7.55 8.11
N THR A 98 -5.98 -6.74 8.74
CA THR A 98 -5.52 -5.78 9.73
C THR A 98 -4.97 -6.52 10.95
N TYR A 99 -4.13 -5.84 11.75
CA TYR A 99 -3.65 -6.42 13.00
C TYR A 99 -4.81 -6.87 13.91
N LYS A 100 -5.89 -6.11 13.94
CA LYS A 100 -7.09 -6.44 14.73
C LYS A 100 -7.76 -7.75 14.25
N GLU A 101 -7.90 -7.94 12.95
CA GLU A 101 -8.45 -9.18 12.36
C GLU A 101 -7.52 -10.37 12.59
N PHE A 102 -6.21 -10.17 12.36
CA PHE A 102 -5.18 -11.16 12.63
C PHE A 102 -5.19 -11.57 14.12
N TYR A 103 -5.15 -10.59 15.04
CA TYR A 103 -5.18 -10.80 16.48
C TYR A 103 -6.42 -11.57 16.92
N GLY A 104 -7.58 -11.28 16.31
CA GLY A 104 -8.84 -11.99 16.61
C GLY A 104 -8.83 -13.46 16.19
N SER A 105 -8.10 -13.81 15.15
CA SER A 105 -8.00 -15.18 14.60
C SER A 105 -6.75 -15.94 15.04
N PHE A 106 -5.80 -15.27 15.71
CA PHE A 106 -4.53 -15.87 16.10
C PHE A 106 -4.72 -16.99 17.14
N GLN A 107 -4.16 -18.17 16.84
CA GLN A 107 -4.34 -19.38 17.65
C GLN A 107 -3.28 -19.56 18.75
N GLY A 108 -2.20 -18.78 18.75
CA GLY A 108 -1.12 -18.81 19.72
C GLY A 108 -1.41 -17.99 21.00
N ASP A 109 -0.39 -17.85 21.87
CA ASP A 109 -0.45 -16.87 22.95
C ASP A 109 -0.55 -15.46 22.36
N ARG A 110 -1.55 -14.71 22.83
CA ARG A 110 -1.80 -13.35 22.31
C ARG A 110 -0.63 -12.39 22.47
N LYS A 111 0.27 -12.67 23.41
CA LYS A 111 1.53 -11.92 23.56
C LYS A 111 2.45 -12.04 22.36
N ASP A 112 2.36 -13.19 21.67
CA ASP A 112 3.21 -13.49 20.50
C ASP A 112 2.60 -12.96 19.19
N ALA A 113 1.32 -12.55 19.23
CA ALA A 113 0.58 -12.12 18.02
C ALA A 113 1.26 -10.97 17.29
N TRP A 114 1.80 -9.99 18.01
CA TRP A 114 2.53 -8.88 17.43
C TRP A 114 3.80 -9.34 16.70
N GLY A 115 4.61 -10.17 17.36
CA GLY A 115 5.82 -10.73 16.75
C GLY A 115 5.53 -11.55 15.50
N ALA A 116 4.48 -12.37 15.55
CA ALA A 116 4.03 -13.15 14.41
C ALA A 116 3.55 -12.25 13.26
N PHE A 117 2.77 -11.21 13.56
CA PHE A 117 2.31 -10.25 12.55
C PHE A 117 3.45 -9.45 11.93
N CYS A 118 4.40 -8.97 12.73
CA CYS A 118 5.61 -8.30 12.25
C CYS A 118 6.45 -9.21 11.33
N THR A 119 6.50 -10.50 11.64
CA THR A 119 7.32 -11.46 10.90
C THR A 119 6.64 -11.89 9.60
N PHE A 120 5.37 -12.28 9.68
CA PHE A 120 4.68 -12.98 8.60
C PHE A 120 3.59 -12.15 7.92
N GLY A 121 3.25 -10.97 8.44
CA GLY A 121 2.23 -10.09 7.85
C GLY A 121 0.79 -10.55 8.09
N GLY A 122 -0.13 -9.98 7.29
CA GLY A 122 -1.57 -10.19 7.41
C GLY A 122 -2.21 -10.94 6.25
N LEU A 123 -1.45 -11.65 5.40
CA LEU A 123 -2.07 -12.44 4.34
C LEU A 123 -2.89 -13.59 4.92
N PRO A 124 -4.17 -13.77 4.52
CA PRO A 124 -5.08 -14.73 5.16
C PRO A 124 -4.54 -16.17 5.20
N LYS A 125 -3.85 -16.60 4.13
CA LYS A 125 -3.28 -17.95 4.09
C LYS A 125 -2.18 -18.15 5.13
N VAL A 126 -1.36 -17.12 5.41
CA VAL A 126 -0.34 -17.17 6.46
C VAL A 126 -0.95 -17.45 7.83
N ALA A 127 -2.13 -16.88 8.11
CA ALA A 127 -2.84 -17.11 9.37
C ALA A 127 -3.36 -18.55 9.52
N THR A 128 -3.45 -19.31 8.42
CA THR A 128 -3.94 -20.69 8.40
C THR A 128 -2.84 -21.74 8.29
N GLU A 129 -1.59 -21.37 8.07
CA GLU A 129 -0.45 -22.30 8.05
C GLU A 129 -0.03 -22.66 9.48
N ASP A 130 0.27 -23.94 9.71
CA ASP A 130 0.52 -24.48 11.04
C ASP A 130 1.92 -24.14 11.57
N THR A 131 2.93 -24.11 10.69
CA THR A 131 4.33 -23.89 11.09
C THR A 131 4.91 -22.61 10.51
N ASP A 132 5.96 -22.10 11.16
CA ASP A 132 6.68 -20.92 10.68
C ASP A 132 7.48 -21.22 9.40
N GLU A 133 7.91 -22.46 9.21
CA GLU A 133 8.54 -22.96 8.02
C GLU A 133 7.58 -22.91 6.81
N ASP A 134 6.34 -23.34 6.99
CA ASP A 134 5.30 -23.30 5.94
C ASP A 134 4.92 -21.88 5.60
N ARG A 135 4.76 -21.00 6.60
CA ARG A 135 4.53 -19.56 6.40
C ARG A 135 5.65 -18.91 5.60
N THR A 136 6.90 -19.21 5.98
CA THR A 136 8.10 -18.70 5.29
C THR A 136 8.14 -19.17 3.84
N ALA A 137 7.97 -20.46 3.61
CA ALA A 137 8.00 -21.06 2.27
C ALA A 137 6.88 -20.47 1.39
N TYR A 138 5.67 -20.34 1.92
CA TYR A 138 4.54 -19.74 1.21
C TYR A 138 4.83 -18.29 0.81
N LEU A 139 5.29 -17.45 1.73
CA LEU A 139 5.57 -16.04 1.46
C LEU A 139 6.71 -15.86 0.44
N GLN A 140 7.76 -16.67 0.52
CA GLN A 140 8.86 -16.63 -0.44
C GLN A 140 8.40 -17.07 -1.85
N ASP A 141 7.59 -18.12 -1.93
CA ASP A 141 7.03 -18.59 -3.20
C ASP A 141 6.08 -17.55 -3.81
N LEU A 142 5.18 -16.99 -3.00
CA LEU A 142 4.26 -15.94 -3.42
C LEU A 142 5.00 -14.70 -3.93
N MET A 143 6.03 -14.26 -3.20
CA MET A 143 6.83 -13.10 -3.61
C MET A 143 7.56 -13.34 -4.92
N ALA A 144 8.20 -14.52 -5.08
CA ALA A 144 9.01 -14.84 -6.26
C ALA A 144 8.15 -15.18 -7.49
N ARG A 145 7.14 -16.03 -7.33
CA ARG A 145 6.39 -16.59 -8.45
C ARG A 145 5.16 -15.78 -8.84
N THR A 146 4.56 -15.07 -7.88
CA THR A 146 3.36 -14.29 -8.17
C THR A 146 3.72 -12.83 -8.39
N TYR A 147 4.18 -12.13 -7.34
CA TYR A 147 4.38 -10.68 -7.44
C TYR A 147 5.47 -10.28 -8.45
N LEU A 148 6.68 -10.83 -8.33
CA LEU A 148 7.78 -10.45 -9.22
C LEU A 148 7.48 -10.87 -10.66
N ARG A 149 7.01 -12.09 -10.84
CA ARG A 149 6.68 -12.62 -12.17
C ARG A 149 5.53 -11.84 -12.82
N ASP A 150 4.47 -11.57 -12.09
CA ASP A 150 3.34 -10.79 -12.59
C ASP A 150 3.74 -9.38 -13.02
N VAL A 151 4.56 -8.69 -12.22
CA VAL A 151 5.08 -7.35 -12.59
C VAL A 151 5.91 -7.43 -13.87
N VAL A 152 6.77 -8.43 -13.99
CA VAL A 152 7.65 -8.63 -15.16
C VAL A 152 6.86 -8.96 -16.42
N GLU A 153 5.96 -9.96 -16.36
CA GLU A 153 5.19 -10.43 -17.51
C GLU A 153 4.21 -9.36 -18.02
N ARG A 154 3.45 -8.74 -17.11
CA ARG A 154 2.45 -7.71 -17.46
C ARG A 154 3.06 -6.45 -18.06
N ASN A 155 4.22 -6.05 -17.57
CA ASN A 155 4.88 -4.84 -18.06
C ASN A 155 5.94 -5.14 -19.12
N LYS A 156 6.04 -6.40 -19.58
CA LYS A 156 6.97 -6.84 -20.64
C LYS A 156 8.43 -6.47 -20.36
N ILE A 157 8.84 -6.64 -19.10
CA ILE A 157 10.21 -6.38 -18.65
C ILE A 157 11.11 -7.54 -19.13
N GLN A 158 11.65 -7.44 -20.34
CA GLN A 158 12.31 -8.58 -21.00
C GLN A 158 13.75 -8.88 -20.54
N LYS A 159 14.46 -7.92 -19.92
CA LYS A 159 15.90 -8.09 -19.62
C LYS A 159 16.30 -7.71 -18.18
N ASP A 160 15.39 -7.18 -17.39
CA ASP A 160 15.72 -6.47 -16.16
C ASP A 160 14.99 -7.03 -14.91
N GLU A 161 14.57 -8.30 -14.93
CA GLU A 161 13.94 -8.94 -13.76
C GLU A 161 14.87 -8.92 -12.54
N ALA A 162 16.14 -9.21 -12.77
CA ALA A 162 17.15 -9.14 -11.71
C ALA A 162 17.29 -7.73 -11.13
N LEU A 163 17.24 -6.70 -12.00
CA LEU A 163 17.29 -5.30 -11.58
C LEU A 163 16.06 -4.88 -10.80
N LEU A 164 14.86 -5.31 -11.22
CA LEU A 164 13.63 -5.07 -10.48
C LEU A 164 13.71 -5.69 -9.08
N ARG A 165 14.18 -6.93 -8.98
CA ARG A 165 14.35 -7.61 -7.70
C ARG A 165 15.36 -6.87 -6.80
N GLU A 166 16.48 -6.44 -7.35
CA GLU A 166 17.49 -5.67 -6.62
C GLU A 166 16.96 -4.31 -6.17
N LEU A 167 16.18 -3.62 -7.00
CA LEU A 167 15.50 -2.39 -6.62
C LEU A 167 14.57 -2.60 -5.43
N LEU A 168 13.76 -3.65 -5.48
CA LEU A 168 12.86 -4.00 -4.39
C LEU A 168 13.61 -4.37 -3.10
N LEU A 169 14.76 -5.05 -3.20
CA LEU A 169 15.62 -5.33 -2.03
C LEU A 169 16.11 -4.03 -1.38
N VAL A 170 16.52 -3.04 -2.17
CA VAL A 170 16.95 -1.73 -1.64
C VAL A 170 15.78 -1.01 -0.98
N VAL A 171 14.60 -1.01 -1.61
CA VAL A 171 13.38 -0.39 -1.03
C VAL A 171 12.95 -1.11 0.24
N ALA A 172 12.98 -2.44 0.26
CA ALA A 172 12.62 -3.25 1.42
C ALA A 172 13.58 -3.03 2.60
N SER A 173 14.88 -2.87 2.32
CA SER A 173 15.89 -2.59 3.36
C SER A 173 15.81 -1.15 3.90
N SER A 174 15.15 -0.24 3.19
CA SER A 174 15.01 1.17 3.57
C SER A 174 13.53 1.58 3.74
N VAL A 175 12.67 0.62 4.08
CA VAL A 175 11.24 0.89 4.31
C VAL A 175 11.05 2.01 5.34
N GLY A 176 10.12 2.92 5.10
CA GLY A 176 9.90 4.08 5.96
C GLY A 176 10.97 5.19 5.85
N SER A 177 12.03 5.01 5.08
CA SER A 177 13.04 6.04 4.88
C SER A 177 12.74 6.91 3.66
N LEU A 178 13.06 8.21 3.77
CA LEU A 178 12.93 9.13 2.65
C LEU A 178 13.88 8.76 1.52
N THR A 179 13.31 8.50 0.35
CA THR A 179 14.07 8.17 -0.86
C THR A 179 13.46 8.83 -2.11
N ASN A 180 14.21 8.82 -3.19
CA ASN A 180 13.73 9.23 -4.51
C ASN A 180 14.47 8.43 -5.59
N PRO A 181 13.94 8.37 -6.84
CA PRO A 181 14.56 7.63 -7.93
C PRO A 181 16.03 8.02 -8.16
N LYS A 182 16.37 9.28 -8.05
CA LYS A 182 17.76 9.77 -8.23
C LYS A 182 18.72 9.28 -7.14
N LYS A 183 18.26 9.23 -5.88
CA LYS A 183 19.07 8.67 -4.78
C LYS A 183 19.27 7.16 -4.98
N LEU A 184 18.23 6.46 -5.43
CA LEU A 184 18.30 5.04 -5.76
C LEU A 184 19.26 4.81 -6.95
N GLU A 185 19.20 5.62 -8.01
CA GLU A 185 20.15 5.59 -9.12
C GLU A 185 21.61 5.69 -8.63
N GLN A 186 21.89 6.66 -7.76
CA GLN A 186 23.23 6.83 -7.17
C GLN A 186 23.66 5.60 -6.35
N THR A 187 22.73 5.00 -5.62
CA THR A 187 23.00 3.76 -4.86
C THR A 187 23.31 2.60 -5.80
N PHE A 188 22.55 2.43 -6.89
CA PHE A 188 22.83 1.41 -7.89
C PHE A 188 24.18 1.61 -8.58
N GLN A 189 24.52 2.84 -8.94
CA GLN A 189 25.82 3.15 -9.56
C GLN A 189 26.99 2.89 -8.61
N SER A 190 26.89 3.32 -7.34
CA SER A 190 27.99 3.24 -6.39
C SER A 190 28.19 1.85 -5.79
N VAL A 191 27.09 1.12 -5.52
CA VAL A 191 27.13 -0.17 -4.80
C VAL A 191 27.14 -1.35 -5.76
N LYS A 192 26.39 -1.25 -6.86
CA LYS A 192 26.14 -2.35 -7.79
C LYS A 192 26.89 -2.23 -9.10
N ASN A 193 27.52 -1.08 -9.38
CA ASN A 193 28.17 -0.78 -10.66
C ASN A 193 27.26 -1.00 -11.88
N GLN A 194 25.95 -0.79 -11.71
CA GLN A 194 24.89 -0.97 -12.72
C GLN A 194 24.30 0.38 -13.09
N LYS A 195 24.07 0.58 -14.37
CA LYS A 195 23.41 1.79 -14.89
C LYS A 195 21.89 1.57 -14.94
N LEU A 196 21.19 2.08 -13.94
CA LEU A 196 19.73 2.14 -13.91
C LEU A 196 19.36 3.63 -13.81
N THR A 197 18.61 4.13 -14.79
CA THR A 197 18.22 5.56 -14.80
C THR A 197 17.08 5.82 -13.82
N ASP A 198 16.99 7.03 -13.29
CA ASP A 198 15.93 7.47 -12.39
C ASP A 198 14.52 7.31 -13.01
N ASP A 199 14.36 7.53 -14.33
CA ASP A 199 13.11 7.27 -15.06
C ASP A 199 12.72 5.77 -15.04
N THR A 200 13.70 4.87 -15.22
CA THR A 200 13.46 3.43 -15.18
C THR A 200 13.10 2.97 -13.76
N ILE A 201 13.80 3.51 -12.76
CA ILE A 201 13.51 3.27 -11.34
C ILE A 201 12.09 3.73 -11.00
N SER A 202 11.73 4.95 -11.40
CA SER A 202 10.40 5.51 -11.16
C SER A 202 9.31 4.60 -11.75
N ARG A 203 9.49 4.20 -13.00
CA ARG A 203 8.55 3.31 -13.71
C ARG A 203 8.43 1.93 -13.05
N TYR A 204 9.54 1.34 -12.58
CA TYR A 204 9.50 0.05 -11.87
C TYR A 204 8.79 0.15 -10.52
N LEU A 205 9.00 1.25 -9.79
CA LEU A 205 8.27 1.51 -8.55
C LEU A 205 6.77 1.74 -8.81
N ASP A 206 6.40 2.39 -9.92
CA ASP A 206 5.01 2.53 -10.33
C ASP A 206 4.37 1.17 -10.63
N TYR A 207 5.08 0.28 -11.31
CA TYR A 207 4.62 -1.09 -11.58
C TYR A 207 4.41 -1.91 -10.30
N CYS A 208 5.28 -1.74 -9.31
CA CYS A 208 5.13 -2.39 -8.01
C CYS A 208 3.95 -1.82 -7.20
N GLU A 209 3.68 -0.52 -7.33
CA GLU A 209 2.50 0.11 -6.73
C GLU A 209 1.21 -0.36 -7.41
N GLU A 210 1.18 -0.44 -8.73
CA GLU A 210 0.07 -0.98 -9.51
C GLU A 210 -0.24 -2.45 -9.18
N ALA A 211 0.79 -3.24 -8.83
CA ALA A 211 0.65 -4.62 -8.39
C ALA A 211 0.30 -4.73 -6.88
N TYR A 212 -0.01 -3.64 -6.22
CA TYR A 212 -0.32 -3.58 -4.79
C TYR A 212 0.78 -4.16 -3.88
N LEU A 213 2.04 -4.16 -4.33
CA LEU A 213 3.16 -4.64 -3.53
C LEU A 213 3.69 -3.56 -2.58
N ILE A 214 3.78 -2.34 -3.08
CA ILE A 214 4.21 -1.16 -2.32
C ILE A 214 3.21 -0.02 -2.46
N LYS A 215 3.29 0.94 -1.56
CA LYS A 215 2.51 2.18 -1.58
C LYS A 215 3.41 3.37 -1.30
N LYS A 216 3.20 4.47 -2.04
CA LYS A 216 3.91 5.72 -1.85
C LYS A 216 3.26 6.57 -0.77
N ALA A 217 4.05 7.18 0.10
CA ALA A 217 3.63 8.26 0.97
C ALA A 217 4.29 9.56 0.50
N PHE A 218 3.46 10.54 0.15
CA PHE A 218 3.91 11.83 -0.32
C PHE A 218 4.32 12.73 0.85
N ARG A 219 5.20 13.69 0.59
CA ARG A 219 5.58 14.69 1.58
C ARG A 219 4.61 15.87 1.53
N TYR A 220 4.16 16.27 2.71
CA TYR A 220 3.27 17.40 2.90
C TYR A 220 3.92 18.43 3.84
N ASP A 221 4.12 19.66 3.32
CA ASP A 221 4.55 20.79 4.13
C ASP A 221 3.36 21.28 4.97
N ILE A 222 3.42 21.00 6.27
CA ILE A 222 2.31 21.27 7.19
C ILE A 222 2.07 22.79 7.31
N LYS A 223 3.13 23.61 7.38
CA LYS A 223 3.02 25.07 7.50
C LYS A 223 2.67 25.72 6.15
N GLY A 224 3.32 25.28 5.07
CA GLY A 224 3.07 25.77 3.72
C GLY A 224 1.80 25.26 3.09
N ARG A 225 1.18 24.23 3.69
CA ARG A 225 -0.07 23.56 3.20
C ARG A 225 0.02 23.13 1.74
N LYS A 226 1.13 22.52 1.36
CA LYS A 226 1.40 22.07 -0.01
C LYS A 226 2.15 20.76 -0.05
N TYR A 227 1.94 20.00 -1.12
CA TYR A 227 2.70 18.80 -1.40
C TYR A 227 4.11 19.14 -1.88
N ILE A 228 5.06 18.30 -1.46
CA ILE A 228 6.47 18.34 -1.91
C ILE A 228 6.70 17.07 -2.73
N GLY A 229 7.11 17.23 -3.99
CA GLY A 229 7.18 16.11 -4.94
C GLY A 229 8.16 15.01 -4.54
N THR A 230 9.34 15.35 -4.04
CA THR A 230 10.37 14.38 -3.64
C THR A 230 11.22 14.93 -2.50
N PRO A 231 11.88 14.06 -1.68
CA PRO A 231 11.79 12.60 -1.65
C PRO A 231 10.46 12.07 -1.12
N LEU A 232 10.19 10.78 -1.28
CA LEU A 232 9.00 10.05 -0.82
C LEU A 232 9.40 8.96 0.16
N LYS A 233 8.42 8.40 0.90
CA LYS A 233 8.58 7.11 1.58
C LYS A 233 7.84 6.02 0.80
N TYR A 234 8.33 4.79 0.89
CA TYR A 234 7.67 3.62 0.34
C TYR A 234 7.40 2.63 1.46
N TYR A 235 6.18 2.11 1.51
CA TYR A 235 5.75 1.10 2.45
C TYR A 235 5.29 -0.14 1.70
N PHE A 236 5.61 -1.32 2.20
CA PHE A 236 5.05 -2.56 1.67
C PHE A 236 3.61 -2.71 2.16
N THR A 237 2.73 -3.15 1.29
CA THR A 237 1.31 -3.38 1.62
C THR A 237 1.13 -4.53 2.61
N ASP A 238 2.12 -5.44 2.65
CA ASP A 238 2.22 -6.50 3.64
C ASP A 238 3.68 -6.67 4.09
N VAL A 239 3.90 -6.67 5.41
CA VAL A 239 5.26 -6.76 5.97
C VAL A 239 5.86 -8.17 5.82
N GLY A 240 5.04 -9.21 5.74
CA GLY A 240 5.49 -10.57 5.49
C GLY A 240 6.10 -10.73 4.10
N LEU A 241 5.50 -10.09 3.09
CA LEU A 241 6.09 -10.03 1.74
C LEU A 241 7.42 -9.28 1.71
N ARG A 242 7.53 -8.16 2.45
CA ARG A 242 8.79 -7.43 2.63
C ARG A 242 9.86 -8.33 3.24
N ASN A 243 9.50 -9.03 4.31
CA ASN A 243 10.42 -9.90 5.03
C ASN A 243 10.84 -11.12 4.20
N ALA A 244 9.90 -11.71 3.45
CA ALA A 244 10.19 -12.81 2.52
C ALA A 244 11.20 -12.40 1.43
N LEU A 245 11.05 -11.20 0.88
CA LEU A 245 12.00 -10.63 -0.09
C LEU A 245 13.42 -10.51 0.50
N LEU A 246 13.53 -10.17 1.78
CA LEU A 246 14.79 -10.06 2.52
C LEU A 246 15.26 -11.39 3.15
N ASN A 247 14.61 -12.51 2.82
CA ASN A 247 14.84 -13.82 3.41
C ASN A 247 14.78 -13.80 4.96
N PHE A 248 13.90 -12.99 5.52
CA PHE A 248 13.67 -12.81 6.97
C PHE A 248 14.94 -12.44 7.77
N ARG A 249 15.92 -11.80 7.12
CA ARG A 249 17.20 -11.44 7.74
C ARG A 249 17.22 -10.08 8.43
N GLN A 250 16.25 -9.21 8.13
CA GLN A 250 16.16 -7.85 8.66
C GLN A 250 14.81 -7.67 9.35
N SER A 251 14.83 -7.64 10.66
CA SER A 251 13.65 -7.46 11.51
C SER A 251 13.77 -6.20 12.38
N GLU A 252 14.01 -5.06 11.72
CA GLU A 252 14.05 -3.77 12.42
C GLU A 252 12.62 -3.38 12.78
N GLU A 253 12.21 -3.79 13.97
CA GLU A 253 10.81 -3.70 14.46
C GLU A 253 10.27 -2.27 14.44
N ASN A 254 11.13 -1.25 14.64
CA ASN A 254 10.75 0.15 14.52
C ASN A 254 10.23 0.52 13.12
N HIS A 255 10.93 0.09 12.07
CA HIS A 255 10.50 0.33 10.68
C HIS A 255 9.29 -0.51 10.29
N LEU A 256 9.19 -1.74 10.81
CA LEU A 256 8.01 -2.58 10.62
C LEU A 256 6.78 -1.98 11.31
N MET A 257 6.94 -1.47 12.53
CA MET A 257 5.88 -0.77 13.28
C MET A 257 5.35 0.44 12.49
N GLU A 258 6.25 1.26 11.94
CA GLU A 258 5.89 2.41 11.11
C GLU A 258 5.12 1.95 9.85
N ASN A 259 5.61 0.93 9.15
CA ASN A 259 4.94 0.37 7.97
C ASN A 259 3.54 -0.19 8.31
N ILE A 260 3.41 -0.89 9.42
CA ILE A 260 2.12 -1.45 9.87
C ILE A 260 1.15 -0.31 10.18
N ILE A 261 1.55 0.70 10.96
CA ILE A 261 0.69 1.87 11.26
C ILE A 261 0.23 2.55 9.96
N PHE A 262 1.12 2.73 8.99
CA PHE A 262 0.76 3.29 7.68
C PHE A 262 -0.33 2.46 6.99
N ASN A 263 -0.15 1.15 6.92
CA ASN A 263 -1.12 0.24 6.30
C ASN A 263 -2.46 0.27 7.01
N GLU A 264 -2.46 0.20 8.34
CA GLU A 264 -3.65 0.22 9.19
C GLU A 264 -4.48 1.50 9.00
N LEU A 265 -3.82 2.65 8.87
CA LEU A 265 -4.48 3.91 8.56
C LEU A 265 -5.09 3.89 7.14
N CYS A 266 -4.32 3.42 6.15
CA CYS A 266 -4.78 3.36 4.77
C CYS A 266 -5.99 2.43 4.58
N VAL A 267 -5.99 1.26 5.23
CA VAL A 267 -7.11 0.29 5.15
C VAL A 267 -8.41 0.89 5.68
N ARG A 268 -8.32 1.77 6.68
CA ARG A 268 -9.49 2.48 7.23
C ARG A 268 -9.92 3.71 6.42
N GLY A 269 -9.31 3.91 5.24
CA GLY A 269 -9.68 4.97 4.31
C GLY A 269 -9.12 6.34 4.66
N PHE A 270 -8.08 6.41 5.49
CA PHE A 270 -7.35 7.64 5.70
C PHE A 270 -6.41 7.93 4.51
N SER A 271 -6.30 9.20 4.13
CA SER A 271 -5.19 9.69 3.32
C SER A 271 -4.00 9.95 4.24
N VAL A 272 -2.87 9.31 3.94
CA VAL A 272 -1.69 9.32 4.82
C VAL A 272 -0.49 9.87 4.06
N ASP A 273 0.07 10.97 4.55
CA ASP A 273 1.23 11.65 4.00
C ASP A 273 2.34 11.75 5.05
N VAL A 274 3.58 11.95 4.63
CA VAL A 274 4.70 12.28 5.51
C VAL A 274 4.72 13.78 5.76
N GLY A 275 4.64 14.18 7.02
CA GLY A 275 4.64 15.58 7.40
C GLY A 275 6.03 16.21 7.46
N ILE A 276 6.15 17.44 6.97
CA ILE A 276 7.38 18.24 7.12
C ILE A 276 7.03 19.54 7.80
N VAL A 277 7.82 19.87 8.82
CA VAL A 277 7.76 21.15 9.53
C VAL A 277 9.07 21.88 9.39
N GLU A 278 9.07 23.00 8.68
CA GLU A 278 10.24 23.85 8.55
C GLU A 278 10.27 24.91 9.65
N TYR A 279 11.45 25.15 10.22
CA TYR A 279 11.66 26.20 11.19
C TYR A 279 13.05 26.79 11.10
N ASN A 280 13.17 28.08 11.55
CA ASN A 280 14.44 28.75 11.63
C ASN A 280 15.04 28.56 13.04
N TYR A 281 16.34 28.36 13.13
CA TYR A 281 17.11 28.35 14.36
C TYR A 281 18.40 29.17 14.18
N LYS A 282 18.99 29.61 15.27
CA LYS A 282 20.31 30.24 15.25
C LYS A 282 21.36 29.16 15.54
N ASP A 283 22.40 29.11 14.73
CA ASP A 283 23.56 28.26 15.00
C ASP A 283 24.45 28.84 16.09
N GLU A 284 25.53 28.16 16.44
CA GLU A 284 26.51 28.59 17.46
C GLU A 284 27.16 29.96 17.15
N GLU A 285 27.21 30.32 15.86
CA GLU A 285 27.70 31.62 15.39
C GLU A 285 26.62 32.71 15.33
N GLY A 286 25.39 32.42 15.77
CA GLY A 286 24.25 33.33 15.76
C GLY A 286 23.59 33.53 14.37
N LYS A 287 24.02 32.81 13.34
CA LYS A 287 23.44 32.86 11.99
C LYS A 287 22.11 32.11 11.93
N SER A 288 21.12 32.74 11.30
CA SER A 288 19.82 32.08 11.07
C SER A 288 19.94 30.97 10.01
N LYS A 289 19.63 29.76 10.42
CA LYS A 289 19.58 28.59 9.54
C LYS A 289 18.17 27.98 9.53
N ARG A 290 17.82 27.32 8.43
CA ARG A 290 16.58 26.54 8.29
C ARG A 290 16.84 25.09 8.61
N LYS A 291 15.92 24.48 9.34
CA LYS A 291 15.90 23.04 9.61
C LYS A 291 14.50 22.48 9.29
N GLN A 292 14.47 21.30 8.72
CA GLN A 292 13.25 20.53 8.51
C GLN A 292 13.22 19.37 9.51
N VAL A 293 12.07 19.15 10.13
CA VAL A 293 11.79 17.98 10.96
C VAL A 293 10.58 17.25 10.39
N GLU A 294 10.59 15.96 10.53
CA GLU A 294 9.58 15.06 9.97
C GLU A 294 8.52 14.73 11.02
N VAL A 295 7.29 14.61 10.57
CA VAL A 295 6.19 13.94 11.27
C VAL A 295 5.88 12.69 10.45
N ASP A 296 5.93 11.52 11.04
CA ASP A 296 5.80 10.27 10.31
C ASP A 296 4.52 10.24 9.49
N PHE A 297 3.39 10.67 10.08
CA PHE A 297 2.11 10.65 9.37
C PHE A 297 1.29 11.93 9.60
N VAL A 298 0.87 12.53 8.49
CA VAL A 298 -0.23 13.50 8.41
C VAL A 298 -1.44 12.74 7.89
N VAL A 299 -2.44 12.56 8.72
CA VAL A 299 -3.56 11.66 8.47
C VAL A 299 -4.84 12.46 8.28
N ASN A 300 -5.49 12.31 7.14
CA ASN A 300 -6.70 13.04 6.81
C ASN A 300 -7.85 12.10 6.45
N LYS A 301 -9.05 12.38 6.97
CA LYS A 301 -10.28 11.71 6.56
C LYS A 301 -11.43 12.70 6.66
N THR A 302 -12.00 13.07 5.52
CA THR A 302 -13.01 14.14 5.42
C THR A 302 -12.50 15.46 6.04
N SER A 303 -13.11 15.92 7.14
CA SER A 303 -12.71 17.15 7.87
C SER A 303 -11.77 16.91 9.04
N ARG A 304 -11.45 15.65 9.35
CA ARG A 304 -10.57 15.28 10.48
C ARG A 304 -9.13 15.22 10.02
N ARG A 305 -8.22 15.73 10.85
CA ARG A 305 -6.77 15.63 10.65
C ARG A 305 -6.11 15.23 11.95
N TYR A 306 -5.07 14.40 11.81
CA TYR A 306 -4.23 13.96 12.93
C TYR A 306 -2.77 14.01 12.50
N TYR A 307 -1.89 14.24 13.47
CA TYR A 307 -0.43 14.16 13.31
C TYR A 307 0.06 13.01 14.18
N ILE A 308 0.65 12.00 13.58
CA ILE A 308 1.04 10.78 14.29
C ILE A 308 2.54 10.58 14.14
N GLN A 309 3.19 10.28 15.28
CA GLN A 309 4.59 9.88 15.35
C GLN A 309 4.67 8.44 15.83
N SER A 310 5.41 7.59 15.11
CA SER A 310 5.70 6.22 15.49
C SER A 310 6.99 6.17 16.30
N ALA A 311 6.90 5.95 17.60
CA ALA A 311 8.04 5.89 18.49
C ALA A 311 8.21 4.51 19.11
N PHE A 312 9.18 3.72 18.66
CA PHE A 312 9.39 2.38 19.18
C PHE A 312 9.64 2.37 20.70
N ALA A 313 10.56 3.19 21.15
CA ALA A 313 10.86 3.34 22.58
C ALA A 313 11.20 4.80 22.92
N ILE A 314 10.76 5.25 24.08
CA ILE A 314 11.08 6.57 24.64
C ILE A 314 11.67 6.33 26.05
N PRO A 315 12.97 5.97 26.13
CA PRO A 315 13.58 5.59 27.41
C PRO A 315 13.81 6.79 28.34
N ASP A 316 13.93 8.00 27.80
CA ASP A 316 14.28 9.19 28.54
C ASP A 316 13.65 10.48 27.96
N ASN A 317 13.87 11.60 28.65
CA ASN A 317 13.34 12.89 28.24
C ASN A 317 14.01 13.45 26.97
N GLU A 318 15.29 13.18 26.74
CA GLU A 318 15.99 13.62 25.54
C GLU A 318 15.38 12.94 24.28
N LYS A 319 15.18 11.63 24.35
CA LYS A 319 14.48 10.90 23.28
C LYS A 319 13.05 11.38 23.08
N ARG A 320 12.34 11.67 24.18
CA ARG A 320 10.99 12.27 24.13
C ARG A 320 10.99 13.60 23.38
N GLU A 321 11.91 14.48 23.72
CA GLU A 321 12.03 15.78 23.04
C GLU A 321 12.35 15.62 21.56
N GLN A 322 13.22 14.68 21.23
CA GLN A 322 13.58 14.37 19.84
C GLN A 322 12.34 13.89 19.05
N GLU A 323 11.61 12.91 19.56
CA GLU A 323 10.43 12.33 18.90
C GLU A 323 9.27 13.34 18.78
N THR A 324 9.10 14.25 19.75
CA THR A 324 8.00 15.22 19.76
C THR A 324 8.36 16.57 19.17
N ASN A 325 9.64 16.82 18.84
CA ASN A 325 10.10 18.11 18.33
C ASN A 325 9.32 18.58 17.10
N SER A 326 9.00 17.67 16.18
CA SER A 326 8.19 17.96 15.00
C SER A 326 6.76 18.36 15.38
N LEU A 327 6.12 17.59 16.25
CA LEU A 327 4.75 17.78 16.70
C LEU A 327 4.57 19.11 17.48
N ARG A 328 5.52 19.45 18.35
CA ARG A 328 5.50 20.71 19.12
C ARG A 328 5.59 21.96 18.25
N ARG A 329 6.14 21.84 17.03
CA ARG A 329 6.33 22.95 16.09
C ARG A 329 5.14 23.17 15.15
N ILE A 330 4.13 22.33 15.23
CA ILE A 330 2.87 22.49 14.50
C ILE A 330 2.04 23.54 15.22
N GLY A 331 1.58 24.55 14.49
CA GLY A 331 0.89 25.72 15.07
C GLY A 331 -0.64 25.64 14.98
N ASP A 332 -1.22 24.52 14.53
CA ASP A 332 -2.66 24.34 14.48
C ASP A 332 -3.21 23.51 15.66
N ALA A 333 -4.53 23.38 15.74
CA ALA A 333 -5.22 22.73 16.85
C ALA A 333 -5.58 21.26 16.59
N TYR A 334 -5.09 20.66 15.50
CA TYR A 334 -5.35 19.25 15.24
C TYR A 334 -4.61 18.35 16.24
N GLN A 335 -5.19 17.17 16.45
CA GLN A 335 -4.67 16.25 17.46
C GLN A 335 -3.29 15.70 17.04
N ARG A 336 -2.40 15.65 18.02
CA ARG A 336 -1.03 15.14 17.90
C ARG A 336 -0.92 13.89 18.74
N ILE A 337 -0.43 12.81 18.15
CA ILE A 337 -0.42 11.49 18.74
C ILE A 337 0.99 10.92 18.64
N VAL A 338 1.48 10.34 19.72
CA VAL A 338 2.66 9.49 19.74
C VAL A 338 2.23 8.07 20.02
N VAL A 339 2.44 7.18 19.06
CA VAL A 339 2.19 5.75 19.22
C VAL A 339 3.49 5.09 19.67
N GLN A 340 3.49 4.53 20.89
CA GLN A 340 4.65 3.91 21.50
C GLN A 340 4.46 2.40 21.64
N ARG A 341 5.53 1.61 21.39
CA ARG A 341 5.43 0.13 21.36
C ARG A 341 4.88 -0.45 22.67
N ASP A 342 5.45 -0.10 23.80
CA ASP A 342 5.20 -0.74 25.10
C ASP A 342 4.54 0.18 26.13
N LEU A 343 3.76 1.16 25.69
CA LEU A 343 3.02 2.03 26.60
C LEU A 343 1.72 1.34 27.05
N HIS A 344 1.55 1.13 28.36
CA HIS A 344 0.37 0.45 28.90
C HIS A 344 -0.81 1.38 29.22
N LEU A 345 -0.54 2.63 29.57
CA LEU A 345 -1.58 3.59 29.96
C LEU A 345 -1.46 4.87 29.13
N PRO A 346 -2.49 5.18 28.32
CA PRO A 346 -2.47 6.40 27.53
C PRO A 346 -2.56 7.66 28.40
N TYR A 347 -1.91 8.74 27.97
CA TYR A 347 -1.93 10.00 28.67
C TYR A 347 -1.69 11.20 27.73
N TYR A 348 -2.03 12.40 28.20
CA TYR A 348 -1.64 13.65 27.53
C TYR A 348 -0.46 14.27 28.25
N ASP A 349 0.51 14.79 27.47
CA ASP A 349 1.57 15.60 28.06
C ASP A 349 1.13 17.08 28.25
N GLU A 350 2.02 17.89 28.83
CA GLU A 350 1.82 19.31 29.03
C GLU A 350 1.63 20.14 27.75
N ASN A 351 2.03 19.62 26.62
CA ASN A 351 1.88 20.23 25.29
C ASN A 351 0.60 19.77 24.56
N GLY A 352 -0.24 18.97 25.23
CA GLY A 352 -1.45 18.40 24.66
C GLY A 352 -1.20 17.31 23.61
N ILE A 353 -0.03 16.68 23.63
CA ILE A 353 0.29 15.52 22.79
C ILE A 353 -0.24 14.27 23.48
N TYR A 354 -1.01 13.46 22.74
CA TYR A 354 -1.56 12.22 23.23
C TYR A 354 -0.60 11.06 23.01
N TYR A 355 -0.26 10.35 24.06
CA TYR A 355 0.56 9.15 24.02
C TYR A 355 -0.33 7.92 24.19
N ILE A 356 -0.16 6.94 23.32
CA ILE A 356 -0.93 5.71 23.34
C ILE A 356 -0.05 4.50 22.99
N GLY A 357 -0.33 3.37 23.62
CA GLY A 357 0.33 2.12 23.29
C GLY A 357 -0.09 1.58 21.94
N LEU A 358 0.83 0.91 21.24
CA LEU A 358 0.61 0.39 19.90
C LEU A 358 -0.60 -0.57 19.84
N GLU A 359 -0.73 -1.50 20.78
CA GLU A 359 -1.86 -2.43 20.78
C GLU A 359 -3.19 -1.71 20.97
N ASP A 360 -3.29 -0.79 21.92
CA ASP A 360 -4.50 0.01 22.13
C ASP A 360 -4.82 0.87 20.93
N PHE A 361 -3.79 1.42 20.27
CA PHE A 361 -3.94 2.17 19.03
C PHE A 361 -4.53 1.29 17.92
N LEU A 362 -3.93 0.14 17.63
CA LEU A 362 -4.33 -0.72 16.52
C LEU A 362 -5.64 -1.48 16.76
N LEU A 363 -5.91 -1.88 17.99
CA LEU A 363 -7.08 -2.70 18.30
C LEU A 363 -8.35 -1.89 18.58
N ARG A 364 -8.22 -0.62 18.98
CA ARG A 364 -9.35 0.20 19.44
C ARG A 364 -9.33 1.61 18.88
N TYR A 365 -8.33 2.40 19.25
CA TYR A 365 -8.32 3.84 19.04
C TYR A 365 -8.40 4.27 17.57
N ILE A 366 -7.71 3.56 16.68
CA ILE A 366 -7.68 3.85 15.25
C ILE A 366 -9.08 3.76 14.57
N ASP A 367 -9.97 2.92 15.12
CA ASP A 367 -11.35 2.78 14.61
C ASP A 367 -12.26 3.94 15.08
N GLU A 368 -11.87 4.67 16.11
CA GLU A 368 -12.60 5.83 16.68
C GLU A 368 -12.16 7.16 16.03
N MET A 369 -11.00 7.18 15.36
CA MET A 369 -10.48 8.32 14.63
C MET A 369 -11.36 8.63 13.41
#